data_bbbf16353c57e6bfa9c630c07dbd92f1
#
_entry.id   bbbf16353c57e6bfa9c630c07dbd92f1
#
_cell.length_a   1.000
_cell.length_b   1.000
_cell.length_c   1.000
_cell.angle_alpha   90.00
_cell.angle_beta   90.00
_cell.angle_gamma   90.00
#
_symmetry.space_group_name_H-M   'P 1'
#
loop_
_entity.id
_entity.type
_entity.pdbx_description
1 polymer ?
#
loop_
_entity_poly.entity_id
_entity_poly.type
_entity_poly.pdbx_seq_one_letter_code
_entity_poly.pdbx_strand_id
1 'polypeptide(L)'
;MNEQQAKRIRIYLTVAVLLAEIGHLAWEHFHGGIASHHFLNRADMPAVSNGWGLLLLPAISWFLGGIALRRSIATAATITIDAPRGKAEAAGMARNVFVGFFAGLLFGASLAATFSLGYQDVTSILFFGMLLLALVFRVYRAECVLGFVLGMTFTFGAILPALV
;
A
#
# COMPACT_ATOMS: atom_id res chain seq x y z
N MET A 1 -1.46 22.38 -2.27
CA MET A 1 -2.41 21.61 -1.42
C MET A 1 -2.33 22.20 -0.03
N ASN A 2 -3.45 22.61 0.55
CA ASN A 2 -3.49 23.14 1.92
C ASN A 2 -3.70 22.00 2.94
N GLU A 3 -3.50 22.29 4.23
CA GLU A 3 -3.62 21.29 5.30
C GLU A 3 -5.02 20.66 5.39
N GLN A 4 -6.07 21.46 5.15
CA GLN A 4 -7.45 20.95 5.17
C GLN A 4 -7.71 19.97 4.03
N GLN A 5 -7.20 20.25 2.84
CA GLN A 5 -7.29 19.32 1.71
C GLN A 5 -6.55 18.01 1.99
N ALA A 6 -5.34 18.09 2.54
CA ALA A 6 -4.58 16.90 2.92
C ALA A 6 -5.31 16.06 3.99
N LYS A 7 -5.89 16.70 5.01
CA LYS A 7 -6.69 16.02 6.02
C LYS A 7 -7.90 15.31 5.42
N ARG A 8 -8.62 15.97 4.50
CA ARG A 8 -9.75 15.35 3.79
C ARG A 8 -9.32 14.15 2.96
N ILE A 9 -8.25 14.29 2.16
CA ILE A 9 -7.71 13.19 1.35
C ILE A 9 -7.33 12.01 2.24
N ARG A 10 -6.66 12.26 3.36
CA ARG A 10 -6.28 11.22 4.32
C ARG A 10 -7.50 10.49 4.88
N ILE A 11 -8.56 11.21 5.27
CA ILE A 11 -9.81 10.63 5.75
C ILE A 11 -10.45 9.78 4.64
N TYR A 12 -10.61 10.32 3.43
CA TYR A 12 -11.23 9.59 2.32
C TYR A 12 -10.44 8.33 1.96
N LEU A 13 -9.11 8.41 1.91
CA LEU A 13 -8.26 7.25 1.65
C LEU A 13 -8.45 6.17 2.73
N THR A 14 -8.43 6.56 4.00
CA THR A 14 -8.60 5.61 5.10
C THR A 14 -9.99 4.98 5.10
N VAL A 15 -11.04 5.77 4.84
CA VAL A 15 -12.42 5.25 4.72
C VAL A 15 -12.56 4.33 3.52
N ALA A 16 -11.98 4.68 2.38
CA ALA A 16 -12.00 3.84 1.18
C ALA A 16 -11.32 2.48 1.43
N VAL A 17 -10.17 2.48 2.09
CA VAL A 17 -9.45 1.26 2.48
C VAL A 17 -10.27 0.42 3.46
N LEU A 18 -10.91 1.06 4.45
CA LEU A 18 -11.79 0.37 5.40
C LEU A 18 -12.98 -0.28 4.69
N LEU A 19 -13.65 0.44 3.79
CA LEU A 19 -14.79 -0.10 3.04
C LEU A 19 -14.38 -1.23 2.10
N ALA A 20 -13.21 -1.12 1.45
CA ALA A 20 -12.67 -2.18 0.61
C ALA A 20 -12.40 -3.44 1.43
N GLU A 21 -11.83 -3.30 2.63
CA GLU A 21 -11.55 -4.43 3.51
C GLU A 21 -12.84 -5.07 4.06
N ILE A 22 -13.83 -4.27 4.44
CA ILE A 22 -15.16 -4.79 4.81
C ILE A 22 -15.76 -5.60 3.65
N GLY A 23 -15.68 -5.07 2.43
CA GLY A 23 -16.16 -5.77 1.23
C GLY A 23 -15.41 -7.09 0.99
N HIS A 24 -14.09 -7.09 1.16
CA HIS A 24 -13.24 -8.28 1.04
C HIS A 24 -13.60 -9.35 2.08
N LEU A 25 -13.70 -8.98 3.36
CA LEU A 25 -14.06 -9.90 4.44
C LEU A 25 -15.51 -10.42 4.30
N ALA A 26 -16.43 -9.58 3.83
CA ALA A 26 -17.78 -10.00 3.51
C ALA A 26 -17.78 -11.05 2.37
N TRP A 27 -17.01 -10.80 1.31
CA TRP A 27 -16.81 -11.77 0.24
C TRP A 27 -16.28 -13.10 0.76
N GLU A 28 -15.21 -13.12 1.55
CA GLU A 28 -14.65 -14.32 2.15
C GLU A 28 -15.68 -15.06 3.03
N HIS A 29 -16.42 -14.31 3.86
CA HIS A 29 -17.44 -14.87 4.74
C HIS A 29 -18.49 -15.67 3.97
N PHE A 30 -18.96 -15.16 2.82
CA PHE A 30 -19.96 -15.82 1.99
C PHE A 30 -19.39 -16.94 1.09
N HIS A 31 -18.06 -17.01 0.90
CA HIS A 31 -17.40 -17.97 0.00
C HIS A 31 -16.54 -19.02 0.74
N GLY A 32 -16.85 -19.31 1.98
CA GLY A 32 -16.15 -20.39 2.72
C GLY A 32 -15.63 -19.98 4.10
N GLY A 33 -15.86 -18.75 4.51
CA GLY A 33 -15.41 -18.19 5.79
C GLY A 33 -14.17 -17.32 5.65
N ILE A 34 -13.87 -16.54 6.71
CA ILE A 34 -12.72 -15.65 6.74
C ILE A 34 -11.43 -16.48 6.76
N ALA A 35 -10.60 -16.31 5.74
CA ALA A 35 -9.37 -17.04 5.59
C ALA A 35 -8.36 -16.72 6.71
N SER A 36 -7.54 -17.70 7.03
CA SER A 36 -6.41 -17.56 7.94
C SER A 36 -5.16 -18.08 7.27
N HIS A 37 -4.08 -17.30 7.35
CA HIS A 37 -2.81 -17.63 6.73
C HIS A 37 -1.77 -17.97 7.79
N HIS A 38 -1.11 -19.12 7.66
CA HIS A 38 0.01 -19.47 8.52
C HIS A 38 1.25 -18.67 8.13
N PHE A 39 2.00 -18.21 9.13
CA PHE A 39 3.29 -17.56 8.87
C PHE A 39 4.18 -18.45 8.02
N LEU A 40 4.85 -17.87 7.03
CA LEU A 40 5.74 -18.55 6.07
C LEU A 40 5.08 -19.75 5.34
N ASN A 41 3.74 -19.76 5.25
CA ASN A 41 2.96 -20.87 4.69
C ASN A 41 3.30 -22.24 5.34
N ARG A 42 3.62 -22.23 6.63
CA ARG A 42 3.99 -23.42 7.42
C ARG A 42 2.89 -23.75 8.42
N ALA A 43 2.36 -24.97 8.37
CA ALA A 43 1.27 -25.43 9.22
C ALA A 43 1.63 -25.53 10.72
N ASP A 44 2.93 -25.56 11.06
CA ASP A 44 3.45 -25.55 12.44
C ASP A 44 3.53 -24.12 13.03
N MET A 45 3.31 -23.08 12.21
CA MET A 45 3.33 -21.69 12.66
C MET A 45 1.92 -21.18 13.01
N PRO A 46 1.80 -20.16 13.87
CA PRO A 46 0.52 -19.55 14.17
C PRO A 46 -0.21 -19.07 12.93
N ALA A 47 -1.52 -19.33 12.87
CA ALA A 47 -2.37 -18.81 11.81
C ALA A 47 -2.88 -17.42 12.19
N VAL A 48 -2.86 -16.51 11.23
CA VAL A 48 -3.37 -15.15 11.37
C VAL A 48 -4.58 -14.98 10.47
N SER A 49 -5.70 -14.59 11.07
CA SER A 49 -6.94 -14.35 10.33
C SER A 49 -6.87 -13.05 9.52
N ASN A 50 -7.43 -13.06 8.31
CA ASN A 50 -7.63 -11.85 7.50
C ASN A 50 -8.47 -10.78 8.22
N GLY A 51 -9.27 -11.16 9.22
CA GLY A 51 -10.02 -10.23 10.04
C GLY A 51 -9.18 -9.14 10.72
N TRP A 52 -7.88 -9.36 10.95
CA TRP A 52 -6.96 -8.34 11.42
C TRP A 52 -6.75 -7.21 10.40
N GLY A 53 -7.02 -7.45 9.13
CA GLY A 53 -6.99 -6.44 8.07
C GLY A 53 -7.90 -5.26 8.36
N LEU A 54 -9.07 -5.52 8.98
CA LEU A 54 -10.03 -4.48 9.34
C LEU A 54 -9.47 -3.37 10.25
N LEU A 55 -8.49 -3.71 11.08
CA LEU A 55 -7.82 -2.75 11.95
C LEU A 55 -6.50 -2.25 11.34
N LEU A 56 -5.72 -3.17 10.81
CA LEU A 56 -4.35 -2.89 10.37
C LEU A 56 -4.30 -2.02 9.11
N LEU A 57 -5.12 -2.31 8.09
CA LEU A 57 -5.10 -1.57 6.83
C LEU A 57 -5.54 -0.11 6.97
N PRO A 58 -6.63 0.22 7.67
CA PRO A 58 -6.96 1.61 7.96
C PRO A 58 -5.90 2.32 8.79
N ALA A 59 -5.28 1.63 9.76
CA ALA A 59 -4.19 2.20 10.56
C ALA A 59 -2.97 2.53 9.68
N ILE A 60 -2.50 1.58 8.86
CA ILE A 60 -1.39 1.78 7.93
C ILE A 60 -1.72 2.90 6.94
N SER A 61 -2.93 2.89 6.36
CA SER A 61 -3.39 3.93 5.45
C SER A 61 -3.38 5.31 6.11
N TRP A 62 -3.84 5.40 7.35
CA TRP A 62 -3.81 6.63 8.13
C TRP A 62 -2.39 7.13 8.37
N PHE A 63 -1.47 6.27 8.81
CA PHE A 63 -0.09 6.66 9.12
C PHE A 63 0.72 6.97 7.86
N LEU A 64 0.79 6.04 6.91
CA LEU A 64 1.59 6.21 5.69
C LEU A 64 1.02 7.28 4.77
N GLY A 65 -0.31 7.34 4.60
CA GLY A 65 -0.98 8.41 3.89
C GLY A 65 -0.71 9.77 4.51
N GLY A 66 -0.70 9.85 5.86
CA GLY A 66 -0.32 11.06 6.58
C GLY A 66 1.12 11.51 6.32
N ILE A 67 2.08 10.59 6.28
CA ILE A 67 3.49 10.87 5.99
C ILE A 67 3.64 11.38 4.55
N ALA A 68 3.04 10.70 3.57
CA ALA A 68 3.10 11.07 2.17
C ALA A 68 2.51 12.47 1.91
N LEU A 69 1.34 12.76 2.50
CA LEU A 69 0.67 14.03 2.36
C LEU A 69 1.42 15.19 3.05
N ARG A 70 1.96 14.97 4.26
CA ARG A 70 2.78 15.97 4.96
C ARG A 70 4.04 16.32 4.15
N ARG A 71 4.69 15.33 3.55
CA ARG A 71 5.84 15.56 2.67
C ARG A 71 5.45 16.43 1.48
N SER A 72 4.30 16.15 0.84
CA SER A 72 3.79 16.94 -0.29
C SER A 72 3.52 18.40 0.10
N ILE A 73 2.99 18.67 1.30
CA ILE A 73 2.74 20.01 1.80
C ILE A 73 4.06 20.73 2.09
N ALA A 74 4.99 20.10 2.81
CA ALA A 74 6.26 20.69 3.18
C ALA A 74 7.06 21.13 1.94
N THR A 75 7.11 20.27 0.91
CA THR A 75 7.80 20.63 -0.34
C THR A 75 7.06 21.73 -1.11
N ALA A 76 5.72 21.70 -1.15
CA ALA A 76 4.94 22.78 -1.78
C ALA A 76 5.19 24.14 -1.09
N ALA A 77 5.33 24.17 0.23
CA ALA A 77 5.63 25.38 0.99
C ALA A 77 7.03 25.95 0.66
N THR A 78 8.02 25.09 0.44
CA THR A 78 9.39 25.51 0.07
C THR A 78 9.47 26.08 -1.35
N ILE A 79 8.62 25.59 -2.26
CA ILE A 79 8.61 25.96 -3.69
C ILE A 79 7.84 27.27 -3.94
N THR A 80 6.94 27.69 -3.05
CA THR A 80 6.10 28.90 -3.23
C THR A 80 6.90 30.22 -3.19
N ILE A 81 8.19 30.18 -2.90
CA ILE A 81 9.06 31.36 -2.86
C ILE A 81 9.42 31.85 -4.29
N ASP A 82 9.31 30.98 -5.34
CA ASP A 82 9.59 31.31 -6.76
C ASP A 82 8.36 31.05 -7.65
N ALA A 83 7.55 32.05 -7.84
CA ALA A 83 6.15 31.96 -8.29
C ALA A 83 5.82 31.31 -9.65
N PRO A 84 6.58 31.29 -10.76
CA PRO A 84 6.12 30.62 -11.98
C PRO A 84 6.46 29.12 -12.05
N ARG A 85 7.54 28.67 -11.45
CA ARG A 85 7.97 27.26 -11.41
C ARG A 85 7.25 26.44 -10.35
N GLY A 86 6.81 27.05 -9.27
CA GLY A 86 6.22 26.39 -8.11
C GLY A 86 4.97 25.55 -8.40
N LYS A 87 4.09 26.02 -9.31
CA LYS A 87 2.87 25.28 -9.67
C LYS A 87 3.17 23.99 -10.46
N ALA A 88 4.14 24.03 -11.37
CA ALA A 88 4.54 22.86 -12.16
C ALA A 88 5.24 21.81 -11.29
N GLU A 89 6.08 22.23 -10.35
CA GLU A 89 6.79 21.34 -9.41
C GLU A 89 5.83 20.72 -8.39
N ALA A 90 4.88 21.48 -7.85
CA ALA A 90 3.84 20.96 -6.96
C ALA A 90 2.94 19.92 -7.66
N ALA A 91 2.57 20.16 -8.93
CA ALA A 91 1.81 19.20 -9.73
C ALA A 91 2.66 17.93 -10.03
N GLY A 92 3.95 18.11 -10.32
CA GLY A 92 4.89 17.00 -10.52
C GLY A 92 5.04 16.13 -9.26
N MET A 93 5.08 16.74 -8.09
CA MET A 93 5.17 16.01 -6.82
C MET A 93 3.90 15.21 -6.50
N ALA A 94 2.73 15.82 -6.66
CA ALA A 94 1.46 15.10 -6.49
C ALA A 94 1.41 13.90 -7.44
N ARG A 95 1.78 14.09 -8.71
CA ARG A 95 1.89 13.00 -9.69
C ARG A 95 2.84 11.90 -9.22
N ASN A 96 4.01 12.25 -8.68
CA ASN A 96 5.00 11.26 -8.21
C ASN A 96 4.47 10.43 -7.03
N VAL A 97 3.69 11.01 -6.11
CA VAL A 97 3.03 10.28 -5.02
C VAL A 97 2.01 9.30 -5.58
N PHE A 98 1.17 9.73 -6.52
CA PHE A 98 0.21 8.84 -7.18
C PHE A 98 0.90 7.72 -7.97
N VAL A 99 1.92 8.05 -8.75
CA VAL A 99 2.69 7.06 -9.51
C VAL A 99 3.35 6.04 -8.57
N GLY A 100 3.96 6.49 -7.48
CA GLY A 100 4.56 5.60 -6.48
C GLY A 100 3.54 4.67 -5.82
N PHE A 101 2.37 5.20 -5.46
CA PHE A 101 1.29 4.41 -4.89
C PHE A 101 0.78 3.33 -5.87
N PHE A 102 0.44 3.72 -7.10
CA PHE A 102 -0.08 2.77 -8.09
C PHE A 102 0.99 1.79 -8.57
N ALA A 103 2.25 2.19 -8.67
CA ALA A 103 3.35 1.27 -8.96
C ALA A 103 3.49 0.21 -7.86
N GLY A 104 3.47 0.62 -6.59
CA GLY A 104 3.48 -0.30 -5.45
C GLY A 104 2.27 -1.24 -5.46
N LEU A 105 1.06 -0.70 -5.69
CA LEU A 105 -0.18 -1.47 -5.76
C LEU A 105 -0.14 -2.53 -6.86
N LEU A 106 0.23 -2.15 -8.09
CA LEU A 106 0.33 -3.07 -9.22
C LEU A 106 1.39 -4.13 -9.00
N PHE A 107 2.53 -3.73 -8.44
CA PHE A 107 3.60 -4.66 -8.13
C PHE A 107 3.18 -5.69 -7.07
N GLY A 108 2.57 -5.23 -5.96
CA GLY A 108 2.03 -6.10 -4.92
C GLY A 108 0.95 -7.04 -5.45
N ALA A 109 0.02 -6.52 -6.26
CA ALA A 109 -1.01 -7.33 -6.90
C ALA A 109 -0.43 -8.37 -7.88
N SER A 110 0.60 -8.01 -8.64
CA SER A 110 1.28 -8.95 -9.55
C SER A 110 1.97 -10.08 -8.78
N LEU A 111 2.65 -9.75 -7.68
CA LEU A 111 3.30 -10.73 -6.82
C LEU A 111 2.26 -11.67 -6.18
N ALA A 112 1.15 -11.11 -5.70
CA ALA A 112 0.04 -11.87 -5.15
C ALA A 112 -0.60 -12.80 -6.20
N ALA A 113 -0.84 -12.31 -7.40
CA ALA A 113 -1.43 -13.09 -8.49
C ALA A 113 -0.51 -14.24 -8.94
N THR A 114 0.79 -13.99 -9.15
CA THR A 114 1.75 -15.04 -9.55
C THR A 114 1.88 -16.13 -8.49
N PHE A 115 1.86 -15.74 -7.22
CA PHE A 115 1.86 -16.69 -6.11
C PHE A 115 0.58 -17.54 -6.10
N SER A 116 -0.59 -16.93 -6.20
CA SER A 116 -1.90 -17.61 -6.18
C SER A 116 -2.09 -18.55 -7.37
N LEU A 117 -1.52 -18.19 -8.54
CA LEU A 117 -1.55 -19.03 -9.74
C LEU A 117 -0.49 -20.13 -9.74
N GLY A 118 0.36 -20.21 -8.71
CA GLY A 118 1.38 -21.24 -8.57
C GLY A 118 2.65 -21.03 -9.41
N TYR A 119 2.84 -19.82 -10.00
CA TYR A 119 4.05 -19.49 -10.76
C TYR A 119 5.21 -19.12 -9.82
N GLN A 120 5.73 -20.12 -9.08
CA GLN A 120 6.74 -19.91 -8.03
C GLN A 120 8.03 -19.29 -8.56
N ASP A 121 8.49 -19.67 -9.75
CA ASP A 121 9.70 -19.10 -10.36
C ASP A 121 9.51 -17.61 -10.64
N VAL A 122 8.36 -17.22 -11.21
CA VAL A 122 8.04 -15.81 -11.49
C VAL A 122 7.92 -15.04 -10.19
N THR A 123 7.26 -15.60 -9.18
CA THR A 123 7.11 -14.99 -7.84
C THR A 123 8.48 -14.74 -7.21
N SER A 124 9.39 -15.71 -7.29
CA SER A 124 10.76 -15.58 -6.77
C SER A 124 11.54 -14.49 -7.51
N ILE A 125 11.46 -14.44 -8.84
CA ILE A 125 12.11 -13.41 -9.66
C ILE A 125 11.56 -12.01 -9.30
N LEU A 126 10.26 -11.87 -9.15
CA LEU A 126 9.64 -10.61 -8.74
C LEU A 126 10.10 -10.18 -7.34
N PHE A 127 10.13 -11.11 -6.39
CA PHE A 127 10.56 -10.84 -5.02
C PHE A 127 12.02 -10.38 -4.95
N PHE A 128 12.94 -11.13 -5.57
CA PHE A 128 14.35 -10.73 -5.64
C PHE A 128 14.55 -9.46 -6.47
N GLY A 129 13.77 -9.28 -7.54
CA GLY A 129 13.75 -8.05 -8.33
C GLY A 129 13.35 -6.84 -7.49
N MET A 130 12.37 -6.98 -6.59
CA MET A 130 11.98 -5.94 -5.65
C MET A 130 13.14 -5.54 -4.72
N LEU A 131 13.87 -6.52 -4.19
CA LEU A 131 15.03 -6.24 -3.32
C LEU A 131 16.12 -5.46 -4.09
N LEU A 132 16.40 -5.85 -5.33
CA LEU A 132 17.35 -5.14 -6.18
C LEU A 132 16.85 -3.73 -6.53
N LEU A 133 15.57 -3.58 -6.87
CA LEU A 133 14.96 -2.26 -7.11
C LEU A 133 15.02 -1.37 -5.87
N ALA A 134 14.89 -1.95 -4.67
CA ALA A 134 14.98 -1.19 -3.42
C ALA A 134 16.37 -0.58 -3.18
N LEU A 135 17.43 -1.15 -3.76
CA LEU A 135 18.78 -0.59 -3.69
C LEU A 135 18.95 0.64 -4.60
N VAL A 136 18.25 0.67 -5.74
CA VAL A 136 18.37 1.73 -6.76
C VAL A 136 17.30 2.80 -6.59
N PHE A 137 16.07 2.37 -6.35
CA PHE A 137 14.90 3.26 -6.25
C PHE A 137 14.46 3.39 -4.79
N ARG A 138 13.93 4.56 -4.43
CA ARG A 138 13.38 4.82 -3.09
C ARG A 138 12.00 4.17 -2.92
N VAL A 139 11.90 2.83 -3.07
CA VAL A 139 10.64 2.08 -2.93
C VAL A 139 10.10 2.06 -1.50
N TYR A 140 10.94 2.37 -0.51
CA TYR A 140 10.57 2.54 0.91
C TYR A 140 9.76 3.81 1.19
N ARG A 141 9.37 4.57 0.16
CA ARG A 141 8.49 5.73 0.34
C ARG A 141 7.11 5.28 0.80
N ALA A 142 6.52 6.06 1.71
CA ALA A 142 5.25 5.71 2.36
C ALA A 142 4.12 5.37 1.37
N GLU A 143 4.05 6.10 0.24
CA GLU A 143 3.08 5.84 -0.83
C GLU A 143 3.32 4.51 -1.55
N CYS A 144 4.58 4.14 -1.78
CA CYS A 144 4.92 2.86 -2.43
C CYS A 144 4.62 1.69 -1.50
N VAL A 145 5.02 1.80 -0.23
CA VAL A 145 4.75 0.78 0.80
C VAL A 145 3.25 0.59 1.00
N LEU A 146 2.48 1.68 1.08
CA LEU A 146 1.03 1.59 1.22
C LEU A 146 0.40 0.90 0.01
N GLY A 147 0.79 1.27 -1.21
CA GLY A 147 0.30 0.61 -2.42
C GLY A 147 0.64 -0.88 -2.45
N PHE A 148 1.88 -1.25 -2.12
CA PHE A 148 2.34 -2.62 -2.07
C PHE A 148 1.54 -3.48 -1.07
N VAL A 149 1.37 -2.99 0.17
CA VAL A 149 0.60 -3.70 1.20
C VAL A 149 -0.84 -3.93 0.73
N LEU A 150 -1.49 -2.90 0.19
CA LEU A 150 -2.85 -3.03 -0.33
C LEU A 150 -2.94 -4.00 -1.52
N GLY A 151 -1.94 -3.99 -2.41
CA GLY A 151 -1.89 -4.91 -3.55
C GLY A 151 -1.74 -6.37 -3.15
N MET A 152 -1.03 -6.66 -2.07
CA MET A 152 -0.83 -8.03 -1.59
C MET A 152 -1.93 -8.53 -0.66
N THR A 153 -2.72 -7.65 -0.06
CA THR A 153 -3.67 -8.00 1.00
C THR A 153 -4.70 -9.04 0.56
N PHE A 154 -5.16 -8.96 -0.68
CA PHE A 154 -6.18 -9.88 -1.20
C PHE A 154 -5.75 -11.35 -1.16
N THR A 155 -4.47 -11.64 -1.30
CA THR A 155 -3.95 -13.02 -1.32
C THR A 155 -3.35 -13.46 0.02
N PHE A 156 -2.66 -12.54 0.71
CA PHE A 156 -1.88 -12.88 1.90
C PHE A 156 -2.45 -12.31 3.19
N GLY A 157 -3.61 -11.63 3.13
CA GLY A 157 -4.12 -10.82 4.23
C GLY A 157 -3.24 -9.60 4.49
N ALA A 158 -3.62 -8.81 5.49
CA ALA A 158 -2.96 -7.52 5.76
C ALA A 158 -1.64 -7.64 6.55
N ILE A 159 -1.49 -8.67 7.37
CA ILE A 159 -0.36 -8.79 8.31
C ILE A 159 0.93 -9.18 7.60
N LEU A 160 0.90 -10.19 6.73
CA LEU A 160 2.10 -10.67 6.06
C LEU A 160 2.78 -9.58 5.21
N PRO A 161 2.06 -8.84 4.32
CA PRO A 161 2.68 -7.77 3.54
C PRO A 161 3.14 -6.58 4.38
N ALA A 162 2.56 -6.36 5.56
CA ALA A 162 2.95 -5.26 6.43
C ALA A 162 4.25 -5.55 7.21
N LEU A 163 4.65 -6.82 7.31
CA LEU A 163 5.86 -7.27 8.00
C LEU A 163 7.08 -7.40 7.07
N VAL A 164 6.89 -7.40 5.76
CA VAL A 164 7.95 -7.46 4.73
C VAL A 164 8.45 -6.07 4.36
#